data_9d6a03b228c208c8b41718c7e498eca5
#
_entry.id   9d6a03b228c208c8b41718c7e498eca5
#
_cell.length_a   1.000
_cell.length_b   1.000
_cell.length_c   1.000
_cell.angle_alpha   90.00
_cell.angle_beta   90.00
_cell.angle_gamma   90.00
#
_symmetry.space_group_name_H-M   'P 1'
#
loop_
_entity.id
_entity.type
_entity.pdbx_description
1 polymer ?
#
loop_
_entity_poly.entity_id
_entity_poly.type
_entity_poly.pdbx_seq_one_letter_code
_entity_poly.pdbx_strand_id
1 'polypeptide(L)' 'MESQLIDDVLSHLDRFEKTGDWFYFSLALDALDDLKKEIENN' A
#
# COMPACT_ATOMS: atom_id res chain seq x y z
N MET A 1 -9.06 -5.10 14.37
CA MET A 1 -9.19 -5.63 13.03
C MET A 1 -7.88 -5.49 12.28
N GLU A 2 -7.36 -6.57 11.79
CA GLU A 2 -6.13 -6.54 11.02
C GLU A 2 -6.43 -6.24 9.57
N SER A 3 -5.57 -5.45 8.95
CA SER A 3 -5.67 -5.19 7.53
C SER A 3 -4.35 -5.52 6.87
N GLN A 4 -4.33 -6.57 6.07
CA GLN A 4 -3.16 -6.90 5.27
C GLN A 4 -2.86 -5.81 4.26
N LEU A 5 -3.89 -5.09 3.82
CA LEU A 5 -3.68 -4.00 2.87
C LEU A 5 -2.87 -2.86 3.49
N ILE A 6 -3.12 -2.56 4.77
CA ILE A 6 -2.33 -1.54 5.45
C ILE A 6 -0.88 -2.00 5.57
N ASP A 7 -0.67 -3.26 5.94
CA ASP A 7 0.68 -3.81 6.03
C ASP A 7 1.39 -3.79 4.68
N ASP A 8 0.67 -4.11 3.61
CA ASP A 8 1.23 -4.08 2.26
C ASP A 8 1.66 -2.66 1.87
N VAL A 9 0.83 -1.67 2.14
CA VAL A 9 1.17 -0.27 1.86
C VAL A 9 2.45 0.11 2.60
N LEU A 10 2.52 -0.20 3.89
CA LEU A 10 3.68 0.15 4.69
C LEU A 10 4.94 -0.57 4.21
N SER A 11 4.82 -1.83 3.84
CA SER A 11 5.95 -2.60 3.31
C SER A 11 6.48 -2.02 2.02
N HIS A 12 5.59 -1.65 1.10
CA HIS A 12 6.00 -1.07 -0.18
C HIS A 12 6.63 0.31 0.02
N LEU A 13 6.07 1.12 0.92
CA LEU A 13 6.66 2.42 1.21
C LEU A 13 8.03 2.29 1.86
N ASP A 14 8.21 1.29 2.72
CA ASP A 14 9.50 1.02 3.33
C ASP A 14 10.55 0.66 2.28
N ARG A 15 10.17 -0.18 1.32
CA ARG A 15 11.05 -0.54 0.21
C ARG A 15 11.40 0.67 -0.65
N PHE A 16 10.40 1.50 -0.95
CA PHE A 16 10.62 2.72 -1.70
C PHE A 16 11.62 3.62 -0.99
N GLU A 17 11.48 3.78 0.32
CA GLU A 17 12.38 4.62 1.10
C GLU A 17 13.82 4.10 1.04
N LYS A 18 14.01 2.79 1.07
CA LYS A 18 15.33 2.17 1.07
C LYS A 18 15.99 2.15 -0.31
N THR A 19 15.20 1.99 -1.35
CA THR A 19 15.74 1.83 -2.72
C THR A 19 15.60 3.07 -3.58
N GLY A 20 14.61 3.91 -3.30
CA GLY A 20 14.30 5.06 -4.15
C GLY A 20 13.64 4.66 -5.47
N ASP A 21 13.20 3.42 -5.59
CA ASP A 21 12.62 2.90 -6.82
C ASP A 21 11.11 3.18 -6.85
N TRP A 22 10.67 3.96 -7.81
CA TRP A 22 9.27 4.36 -7.96
C TRP A 22 8.33 3.18 -8.19
N PHE A 23 8.87 2.05 -8.59
CA PHE A 23 8.08 0.82 -8.73
C PHE A 23 7.37 0.49 -7.41
N TYR A 24 8.09 0.60 -6.30
CA TYR A 24 7.52 0.30 -4.98
C TYR A 24 6.47 1.32 -4.58
N PHE A 25 6.65 2.57 -4.98
CA PHE A 25 5.64 3.59 -4.72
C PHE A 25 4.34 3.28 -5.48
N SER A 26 4.46 2.82 -6.72
CA SER A 26 3.29 2.40 -7.50
C SER A 26 2.55 1.26 -6.84
N LEU A 27 3.27 0.29 -6.28
CA LEU A 27 2.65 -0.82 -5.56
C LEU A 27 1.91 -0.33 -4.32
N ALA A 28 2.48 0.65 -3.61
CA ALA A 28 1.83 1.22 -2.44
C ALA A 28 0.51 1.93 -2.82
N LEU A 29 0.52 2.66 -3.91
CA LEU A 29 -0.68 3.33 -4.39
C LEU A 29 -1.77 2.33 -4.79
N ASP A 30 -1.39 1.23 -5.40
CA ASP A 30 -2.32 0.17 -5.79
C ASP A 30 -2.97 -0.45 -4.55
N ALA A 31 -2.18 -0.74 -3.53
CA ALA A 31 -2.70 -1.29 -2.27
C ALA A 31 -3.61 -0.29 -1.57
N LEU A 32 -3.29 0.99 -1.63
CA LEU A 32 -4.14 2.05 -1.07
C LEU A 32 -5.49 2.11 -1.79
N ASP A 33 -5.49 1.95 -3.10
CA ASP A 33 -6.73 1.97 -3.88
C ASP A 33 -7.63 0.81 -3.46
N ASP A 34 -7.06 -0.36 -3.27
CA ASP A 34 -7.83 -1.53 -2.80
C ASP A 34 -8.40 -1.29 -1.41
N LEU A 35 -7.60 -0.70 -0.52
CA LEU A 35 -8.06 -0.39 0.83
C LEU A 35 -9.21 0.61 0.79
N LYS A 36 -9.10 1.62 -0.06
CA LYS A 36 -10.15 2.62 -0.23
C LYS A 36 -11.45 1.98 -0.68
N LYS A 37 -11.39 1.03 -1.62
CA LYS A 37 -12.56 0.32 -2.09
C LYS A 37 -13.22 -0.49 -1.00
N GLU A 38 -12.44 -1.12 -0.14
CA GLU A 38 -12.99 -1.87 0.99
C GLU A 38 -13.73 -0.95 1.95
N ILE A 39 -13.16 0.20 2.25
CA ILE A 39 -13.78 1.16 3.15
C ILE A 39 -15.08 1.71 2.55
N GLU A 40 -15.06 2.01 1.26
CA GLU A 40 -16.24 2.57 0.57
C GLU A 40 -17.38 1.56 0.43
N ASN A 41 -17.06 0.28 0.38
CA ASN A 41 -18.05 -0.77 0.24
C ASN A 41 -18.67 -1.20 1.56
N ASN A 42 -18.19 -0.71 2.65
CA ASN A 42 -18.80 -0.92 3.95
C ASN A 42 -19.82 0.17 4.23
#